data_4a70c7d0625b0b337252d6fee927624d
#
_entry.id   4a70c7d0625b0b337252d6fee927624d
#
_cell.length_a   1.000
_cell.length_b   1.000
_cell.length_c   1.000
_cell.angle_alpha   90.00
_cell.angle_beta   90.00
_cell.angle_gamma   90.00
#
_symmetry.space_group_name_H-M   'P 1'
#
loop_
_entity.id
_entity.type
_entity.pdbx_description
1 polymer ?
#
loop_
_entity_poly.entity_id
_entity_poly.type
_entity_poly.pdbx_seq_one_letter_code
_entity_poly.pdbx_strand_id
1 'polypeptide(L)'
;MSVTLALVVLLGGSLPPSVRAGGFATTDGAYKQMGVYEEVLRKIQNFYVVQPSLPAVTDGALHGLLESLDSDSSYLTAGEYKAYKAAVATAATAGNAEQVGLHVSKRYGYATVVSVMPGSQADKQGLQDGDVIEAVDGKSTHDLPLAMIRLLLEGKAGTSVSLDVIVPGKDDPVNKKLQRGAVPVPALATQQYDGTTILYLKPVVLTKERVTEIEAQLRGMGRQGNKKVLLDLRDVSSGDELQGVRLANAFVQSGTIASLSGQKFPTETYTAEADKFVTSAPLVVLTNRGTAGAAEIVAAAILGAKRGDLVGDRTFGEGTVQHTMDMPGGAALLLTVAKYNGPDGKPIQENPVKPTVQVNLSIDQFLAEQDETAAQPSHPAVDDQLNKALDVLKAKQS
;
A
#
# COMPACT_ATOMS: atom_id res chain seq x y z
N MET A 1 -5.36 19.51 -71.21
CA MET A 1 -4.52 18.33 -71.50
C MET A 1 -3.10 18.67 -71.03
N SER A 2 -2.67 18.12 -69.94
CA SER A 2 -1.26 17.94 -69.60
C SER A 2 -1.19 17.00 -68.40
N VAL A 3 -0.64 15.85 -68.65
CA VAL A 3 -0.38 14.78 -67.67
C VAL A 3 0.97 15.11 -67.04
N THR A 4 1.00 15.25 -65.72
CA THR A 4 2.25 15.38 -64.98
C THR A 4 2.50 14.07 -64.26
N LEU A 5 3.57 13.41 -64.68
CA LEU A 5 4.13 12.15 -64.18
C LEU A 5 4.84 12.45 -62.85
N ALA A 6 4.43 11.85 -61.75
CA ALA A 6 5.12 11.94 -60.47
C ALA A 6 6.20 10.86 -60.36
N LEU A 7 7.44 11.28 -60.26
CA LEU A 7 8.62 10.45 -60.07
C LEU A 7 8.71 10.07 -58.59
N VAL A 8 8.56 8.78 -58.30
CA VAL A 8 8.83 8.24 -56.94
C VAL A 8 10.30 7.91 -56.84
N VAL A 9 11.04 8.69 -56.08
CA VAL A 9 12.45 8.40 -55.72
C VAL A 9 12.44 7.49 -54.51
N LEU A 10 12.78 6.23 -54.70
CA LEU A 10 13.11 5.28 -53.65
C LEU A 10 14.50 5.62 -53.10
N LEU A 11 14.56 6.32 -51.97
CA LEU A 11 15.79 6.42 -51.16
C LEU A 11 15.86 5.19 -50.26
N GLY A 12 16.64 4.22 -50.64
CA GLY A 12 17.06 3.08 -49.85
C GLY A 12 17.96 3.52 -48.69
N GLY A 13 17.35 3.81 -47.53
CA GLY A 13 18.08 3.97 -46.28
C GLY A 13 18.28 2.61 -45.63
N SER A 14 19.50 2.10 -45.61
CA SER A 14 19.89 0.91 -44.86
C SER A 14 19.84 1.23 -43.37
N LEU A 15 18.90 0.62 -42.64
CA LEU A 15 18.86 0.64 -41.18
C LEU A 15 20.06 -0.16 -40.63
N PRO A 16 20.71 0.32 -39.57
CA PRO A 16 21.86 -0.38 -38.97
C PRO A 16 21.43 -1.73 -38.38
N PRO A 17 22.27 -2.77 -38.43
CA PRO A 17 21.91 -4.15 -38.06
C PRO A 17 21.63 -4.39 -36.58
N SER A 18 21.78 -3.40 -35.70
CA SER A 18 21.59 -3.53 -34.25
C SER A 18 20.14 -3.49 -33.77
N VAL A 19 19.16 -3.14 -34.62
CA VAL A 19 17.73 -3.05 -34.22
C VAL A 19 16.96 -4.38 -34.44
N ARG A 20 17.57 -5.37 -35.09
CA ARG A 20 16.90 -6.61 -35.49
C ARG A 20 17.00 -7.79 -34.49
N ALA A 21 17.86 -7.75 -33.50
CA ALA A 21 18.13 -8.92 -32.65
C ALA A 21 17.30 -8.99 -31.34
N GLY A 22 16.66 -7.90 -30.91
CA GLY A 22 15.92 -7.86 -29.63
C GLY A 22 14.44 -8.23 -29.69
N GLY A 23 13.80 -8.17 -30.88
CA GLY A 23 12.36 -8.33 -30.98
C GLY A 23 11.88 -9.76 -31.20
N PHE A 24 12.68 -10.64 -31.75
CA PHE A 24 12.26 -11.99 -32.14
C PHE A 24 12.32 -13.02 -31.00
N ALA A 25 13.23 -12.86 -30.04
CA ALA A 25 13.35 -13.80 -28.93
C ALA A 25 12.19 -13.70 -27.92
N THR A 26 11.59 -12.51 -27.76
CA THR A 26 10.47 -12.27 -26.85
C THR A 26 9.12 -12.73 -27.45
N THR A 27 8.92 -12.60 -28.74
CA THR A 27 7.72 -13.08 -29.43
C THR A 27 7.65 -14.61 -29.50
N ASP A 28 8.75 -15.29 -29.75
CA ASP A 28 8.80 -16.76 -29.85
C ASP A 28 8.49 -17.42 -28.48
N GLY A 29 8.97 -16.84 -27.38
CA GLY A 29 8.64 -17.27 -26.02
C GLY A 29 7.16 -17.11 -25.68
N ALA A 30 6.55 -15.98 -26.06
CA ALA A 30 5.13 -15.72 -25.80
C ALA A 30 4.23 -16.66 -26.59
N TYR A 31 4.48 -16.89 -27.87
CA TYR A 31 3.72 -17.85 -28.68
C TYR A 31 3.80 -19.28 -28.14
N LYS A 32 4.95 -19.69 -27.65
CA LYS A 32 5.09 -21.01 -26.99
C LYS A 32 4.20 -21.14 -25.77
N GLN A 33 4.15 -20.11 -24.91
CA GLN A 33 3.27 -20.10 -23.74
C GLN A 33 1.79 -20.07 -24.13
N MET A 34 1.41 -19.33 -25.16
CA MET A 34 0.04 -19.34 -25.69
C MET A 34 -0.36 -20.74 -26.17
N GLY A 35 0.54 -21.47 -26.83
CA GLY A 35 0.28 -22.86 -27.24
C GLY A 35 0.05 -23.82 -26.07
N VAL A 36 0.78 -23.63 -24.96
CA VAL A 36 0.54 -24.40 -23.72
C VAL A 36 -0.85 -24.08 -23.14
N TYR A 37 -1.21 -22.81 -23.11
CA TYR A 37 -2.52 -22.38 -22.60
C TYR A 37 -3.67 -22.97 -23.44
N GLU A 38 -3.58 -22.92 -24.77
CA GLU A 38 -4.54 -23.53 -25.68
C GLU A 38 -4.68 -25.04 -25.45
N GLU A 39 -3.55 -25.75 -25.31
CA GLU A 39 -3.56 -27.19 -25.07
C GLU A 39 -4.22 -27.53 -23.73
N VAL A 40 -3.98 -26.75 -22.68
CA VAL A 40 -4.62 -26.95 -21.36
C VAL A 40 -6.13 -26.74 -21.47
N LEU A 41 -6.59 -25.65 -22.12
CA LEU A 41 -8.03 -25.41 -22.33
C LEU A 41 -8.68 -26.54 -23.12
N ARG A 42 -8.03 -27.02 -24.17
CA ARG A 42 -8.54 -28.15 -24.98
C ARG A 42 -8.65 -29.42 -24.15
N LYS A 43 -7.68 -29.72 -23.26
CA LYS A 43 -7.76 -30.88 -22.37
C LYS A 43 -8.89 -30.72 -21.35
N ILE A 44 -9.06 -29.55 -20.75
CA ILE A 44 -10.18 -29.26 -19.85
C ILE A 44 -11.50 -29.50 -20.57
N GLN A 45 -11.68 -28.94 -21.76
CA GLN A 45 -12.91 -29.08 -22.54
C GLN A 45 -13.24 -30.55 -22.88
N ASN A 46 -12.21 -31.35 -23.17
CA ASN A 46 -12.41 -32.71 -23.66
C ASN A 46 -12.47 -33.79 -22.56
N PHE A 47 -11.84 -33.55 -21.41
CA PHE A 47 -11.61 -34.57 -20.40
C PHE A 47 -12.12 -34.23 -18.99
N TYR A 48 -12.57 -32.99 -18.76
CA TYR A 48 -13.12 -32.63 -17.45
C TYR A 48 -14.41 -33.43 -17.19
N VAL A 49 -14.63 -33.79 -15.91
CA VAL A 49 -15.71 -34.70 -15.45
C VAL A 49 -17.13 -34.24 -15.86
N VAL A 50 -17.35 -32.93 -16.00
CA VAL A 50 -18.57 -32.31 -16.52
C VAL A 50 -18.21 -31.28 -17.58
N GLN A 51 -19.14 -30.91 -18.46
CA GLN A 51 -18.86 -29.90 -19.47
C GLN A 51 -18.57 -28.55 -18.79
N PRO A 52 -17.32 -28.01 -18.92
CA PRO A 52 -16.96 -26.76 -18.27
C PRO A 52 -17.52 -25.53 -19.00
N SER A 53 -17.77 -24.47 -18.25
CA SER A 53 -17.96 -23.12 -18.82
C SER A 53 -16.61 -22.54 -19.21
N LEU A 54 -16.26 -22.54 -20.48
CA LEU A 54 -14.99 -21.95 -20.95
C LEU A 54 -14.79 -20.49 -20.55
N PRO A 55 -15.84 -19.61 -20.59
CA PRO A 55 -15.69 -18.25 -20.08
C PRO A 55 -15.26 -18.23 -18.60
N ALA A 56 -15.92 -19.00 -17.73
CA ALA A 56 -15.57 -19.04 -16.31
C ALA A 56 -14.15 -19.58 -16.05
N VAL A 57 -13.73 -20.61 -16.80
CA VAL A 57 -12.36 -21.13 -16.74
C VAL A 57 -11.35 -20.08 -17.18
N THR A 58 -11.66 -19.34 -18.25
CA THR A 58 -10.79 -18.28 -18.76
C THR A 58 -10.69 -17.10 -17.78
N ASP A 59 -11.81 -16.67 -17.21
CA ASP A 59 -11.82 -15.60 -16.21
C ASP A 59 -10.97 -15.98 -14.97
N GLY A 60 -11.15 -17.22 -14.47
CA GLY A 60 -10.31 -17.73 -13.36
C GLY A 60 -8.82 -17.80 -13.69
N ALA A 61 -8.48 -18.21 -14.93
CA ALA A 61 -7.09 -18.24 -15.38
C ALA A 61 -6.48 -16.82 -15.50
N LEU A 62 -7.25 -15.84 -15.97
CA LEU A 62 -6.81 -14.44 -16.05
C LEU A 62 -6.66 -13.81 -14.67
N HIS A 63 -7.54 -14.10 -13.71
CA HIS A 63 -7.37 -13.69 -12.31
C HIS A 63 -6.04 -14.23 -11.77
N GLY A 64 -5.80 -15.54 -11.86
CA GLY A 64 -4.55 -16.15 -11.39
C GLY A 64 -3.31 -15.64 -12.11
N LEU A 65 -3.41 -15.29 -13.40
CA LEU A 65 -2.31 -14.71 -14.16
C LEU A 65 -1.89 -13.36 -13.58
N LEU A 66 -2.84 -12.49 -13.24
CA LEU A 66 -2.56 -11.16 -12.69
C LEU A 66 -2.07 -11.27 -11.24
N GLU A 67 -2.71 -12.09 -10.41
CA GLU A 67 -2.28 -12.35 -9.02
C GLU A 67 -0.86 -12.92 -8.92
N SER A 68 -0.40 -13.65 -9.96
CA SER A 68 0.98 -14.15 -10.00
C SER A 68 2.05 -13.06 -10.18
N LEU A 69 1.67 -11.85 -10.57
CA LEU A 69 2.57 -10.71 -10.72
C LEU A 69 2.79 -10.00 -9.38
N ASP A 70 1.70 -9.61 -8.74
CA ASP A 70 1.64 -8.99 -7.42
C ASP A 70 0.18 -8.94 -6.92
N SER A 71 -0.02 -8.58 -5.65
CA SER A 71 -1.34 -8.52 -5.02
C SER A 71 -2.24 -7.41 -5.54
N ASP A 72 -1.67 -6.37 -6.13
CA ASP A 72 -2.40 -5.17 -6.59
C ASP A 72 -2.81 -5.27 -8.06
N SER A 73 -2.14 -6.12 -8.85
CA SER A 73 -2.52 -6.40 -10.23
C SER A 73 -3.76 -7.28 -10.27
N SER A 74 -4.76 -6.88 -11.04
CA SER A 74 -6.07 -7.57 -11.10
C SER A 74 -6.62 -7.61 -12.52
N TYR A 75 -7.24 -8.74 -12.88
CA TYR A 75 -8.17 -8.82 -14.01
C TYR A 75 -9.57 -8.55 -13.48
N LEU A 76 -10.34 -7.72 -14.17
CA LEU A 76 -11.74 -7.48 -13.88
C LEU A 76 -12.58 -7.94 -15.07
N THR A 77 -13.50 -8.85 -14.82
CA THR A 77 -14.52 -9.22 -15.82
C THR A 77 -15.36 -8.00 -16.20
N ALA A 78 -16.12 -8.07 -17.30
CA ALA A 78 -16.98 -6.95 -17.72
C ALA A 78 -17.96 -6.51 -16.62
N GLY A 79 -18.48 -7.45 -15.83
CA GLY A 79 -19.38 -7.18 -14.72
C GLY A 79 -18.67 -6.47 -13.56
N GLU A 80 -17.52 -6.97 -13.17
CA GLU A 80 -16.68 -6.38 -12.10
C GLU A 80 -16.17 -5.00 -12.50
N TYR A 81 -15.69 -4.83 -13.72
CA TYR A 81 -15.23 -3.53 -14.20
C TYR A 81 -16.35 -2.48 -14.26
N LYS A 82 -17.56 -2.89 -14.65
CA LYS A 82 -18.73 -1.99 -14.59
C LYS A 82 -19.01 -1.56 -13.15
N ALA A 83 -18.97 -2.48 -12.19
CA ALA A 83 -19.15 -2.17 -10.77
C ALA A 83 -18.02 -1.28 -10.25
N TYR A 84 -16.79 -1.58 -10.59
CA TYR A 84 -15.60 -0.80 -10.23
C TYR A 84 -15.71 0.66 -10.73
N LYS A 85 -16.02 0.86 -12.03
CA LYS A 85 -16.21 2.21 -12.58
C LYS A 85 -17.33 3.00 -11.89
N ALA A 86 -18.45 2.33 -11.58
CA ALA A 86 -19.58 2.97 -10.91
C ALA A 86 -19.18 3.45 -9.49
N ALA A 87 -18.41 2.66 -8.77
CA ALA A 87 -17.95 3.03 -7.43
C ALA A 87 -16.91 4.15 -7.47
N VAL A 88 -15.93 4.07 -8.35
CA VAL A 88 -14.94 5.15 -8.55
C VAL A 88 -15.63 6.47 -8.92
N ALA A 89 -16.64 6.44 -9.80
CA ALA A 89 -17.43 7.61 -10.14
C ALA A 89 -18.23 8.16 -8.94
N THR A 90 -18.77 7.27 -8.10
CA THR A 90 -19.49 7.65 -6.87
C THR A 90 -18.54 8.30 -5.86
N ALA A 91 -17.38 7.73 -5.65
CA ALA A 91 -16.36 8.29 -4.75
C ALA A 91 -15.90 9.68 -5.23
N ALA A 92 -15.69 9.87 -6.53
CA ALA A 92 -15.30 11.16 -7.10
C ALA A 92 -16.38 12.25 -6.94
N THR A 93 -17.67 11.88 -6.92
CA THR A 93 -18.79 12.83 -6.77
C THR A 93 -19.18 13.09 -5.32
N ALA A 94 -19.01 12.11 -4.44
CA ALA A 94 -19.40 12.20 -3.03
C ALA A 94 -18.30 12.80 -2.12
N GLY A 95 -17.12 13.08 -2.65
CA GLY A 95 -16.00 13.67 -1.91
C GLY A 95 -15.23 12.71 -1.01
N ASN A 96 -15.82 11.60 -0.57
CA ASN A 96 -15.18 10.45 0.07
C ASN A 96 -16.16 9.28 -0.02
N ALA A 97 -15.70 8.13 -0.51
CA ALA A 97 -16.48 6.90 -0.38
C ALA A 97 -16.65 6.57 1.11
N GLU A 98 -17.87 6.29 1.51
CA GLU A 98 -18.16 5.84 2.87
C GLU A 98 -17.53 4.45 3.06
N GLN A 99 -16.70 4.30 4.06
CA GLN A 99 -15.89 3.12 4.33
C GLN A 99 -16.14 2.58 5.74
N VAL A 100 -15.48 1.50 6.06
CA VAL A 100 -15.51 0.90 7.40
C VAL A 100 -14.26 1.19 8.23
N GLY A 101 -13.22 1.81 7.62
CA GLY A 101 -11.98 2.19 8.27
C GLY A 101 -10.92 1.10 8.29
N LEU A 102 -10.89 0.27 7.25
CA LEU A 102 -9.87 -0.75 7.04
C LEU A 102 -8.99 -0.41 5.84
N HIS A 103 -7.68 -0.54 6.01
CA HIS A 103 -6.75 -0.73 4.90
C HIS A 103 -6.45 -2.22 4.76
N VAL A 104 -6.67 -2.77 3.57
CA VAL A 104 -6.49 -4.21 3.31
C VAL A 104 -5.57 -4.46 2.12
N SER A 105 -4.82 -5.55 2.20
CA SER A 105 -4.04 -6.11 1.10
C SER A 105 -4.29 -7.62 1.01
N LYS A 106 -3.72 -8.31 0.03
CA LYS A 106 -3.76 -9.80 -0.03
C LYS A 106 -2.42 -10.37 0.39
N ARG A 107 -2.46 -11.33 1.30
CA ARG A 107 -1.30 -12.17 1.64
C ARG A 107 -1.74 -13.62 1.75
N TYR A 108 -0.93 -14.52 1.21
CA TYR A 108 -1.22 -15.96 1.19
C TYR A 108 -2.60 -16.29 0.58
N GLY A 109 -3.03 -15.48 -0.41
CA GLY A 109 -4.29 -15.67 -1.12
C GLY A 109 -5.50 -15.03 -0.47
N TYR A 110 -5.47 -14.61 0.80
CA TYR A 110 -6.61 -14.00 1.51
C TYR A 110 -6.39 -12.51 1.77
N ALA A 111 -7.50 -11.79 1.95
CA ALA A 111 -7.44 -10.42 2.41
C ALA A 111 -6.89 -10.36 3.84
N THR A 112 -5.93 -9.47 4.05
CA THR A 112 -5.31 -9.24 5.36
C THR A 112 -5.43 -7.77 5.71
N VAL A 113 -5.81 -7.47 6.95
CA VAL A 113 -5.85 -6.12 7.48
C VAL A 113 -4.42 -5.59 7.62
N VAL A 114 -4.12 -4.48 6.97
CA VAL A 114 -2.83 -3.79 7.06
C VAL A 114 -2.85 -2.82 8.23
N SER A 115 -3.94 -2.05 8.35
CA SER A 115 -4.17 -1.16 9.48
C SER A 115 -5.66 -0.89 9.67
N VAL A 116 -6.00 -0.45 10.88
CA VAL A 116 -7.35 -0.06 11.27
C VAL A 116 -7.35 1.43 11.64
N MET A 117 -8.29 2.19 11.07
CA MET A 117 -8.42 3.62 11.38
C MET A 117 -9.04 3.79 12.77
N PRO A 118 -8.37 4.45 13.71
CA PRO A 118 -8.87 4.66 15.06
C PRO A 118 -10.23 5.37 15.09
N GLY A 119 -11.15 4.87 15.90
CA GLY A 119 -12.53 5.38 16.04
C GLY A 119 -13.49 4.97 14.91
N SER A 120 -13.03 4.21 13.91
CA SER A 120 -13.85 3.68 12.82
C SER A 120 -14.80 2.57 13.27
N GLN A 121 -15.62 2.06 12.36
CA GLN A 121 -16.46 0.90 12.64
C GLN A 121 -15.64 -0.37 12.80
N ALA A 122 -14.57 -0.51 12.04
CA ALA A 122 -13.63 -1.63 12.15
C ALA A 122 -12.96 -1.67 13.54
N ASP A 123 -12.47 -0.52 14.02
CA ASP A 123 -11.89 -0.37 15.34
C ASP A 123 -12.88 -0.72 16.46
N LYS A 124 -14.12 -0.22 16.37
CA LYS A 124 -15.19 -0.53 17.33
C LYS A 124 -15.61 -1.99 17.35
N GLN A 125 -15.36 -2.73 16.28
CA GLN A 125 -15.60 -4.18 16.20
C GLN A 125 -14.34 -4.99 16.57
N GLY A 126 -13.27 -4.34 17.05
CA GLY A 126 -12.04 -4.99 17.50
C GLY A 126 -11.27 -5.67 16.37
N LEU A 127 -11.31 -5.11 15.16
CA LEU A 127 -10.40 -5.53 14.08
C LEU A 127 -9.02 -4.93 14.30
N GLN A 128 -7.99 -5.72 13.98
CA GLN A 128 -6.59 -5.36 14.22
C GLN A 128 -5.74 -5.59 12.98
N ASP A 129 -4.55 -5.01 12.94
CA ASP A 129 -3.56 -5.31 11.92
C ASP A 129 -3.14 -6.79 11.98
N GLY A 130 -3.03 -7.40 10.81
CA GLY A 130 -2.74 -8.82 10.66
C GLY A 130 -3.96 -9.73 10.66
N ASP A 131 -5.16 -9.25 10.99
CA ASP A 131 -6.40 -10.05 10.87
C ASP A 131 -6.59 -10.53 9.43
N VAL A 132 -7.01 -11.78 9.28
CA VAL A 132 -7.31 -12.39 7.97
C VAL A 132 -8.81 -12.41 7.76
N ILE A 133 -9.26 -11.78 6.68
CA ILE A 133 -10.67 -11.76 6.27
C ILE A 133 -10.88 -12.88 5.25
N GLU A 134 -11.57 -13.94 5.66
CA GLU A 134 -11.88 -15.08 4.80
C GLU A 134 -12.93 -14.72 3.75
N ALA A 135 -13.99 -14.02 4.16
CA ALA A 135 -15.06 -13.63 3.25
C ALA A 135 -15.60 -12.21 3.54
N VAL A 136 -16.12 -11.57 2.50
CA VAL A 136 -16.84 -10.29 2.53
C VAL A 136 -18.22 -10.50 1.92
N ASP A 137 -19.28 -10.25 2.70
CA ASP A 137 -20.68 -10.51 2.31
C ASP A 137 -20.85 -11.94 1.73
N GLY A 138 -20.24 -12.95 2.38
CA GLY A 138 -20.26 -14.36 2.00
C GLY A 138 -19.47 -14.72 0.75
N LYS A 139 -18.69 -13.81 0.19
CA LYS A 139 -17.79 -14.07 -0.93
C LYS A 139 -16.37 -14.27 -0.42
N SER A 140 -15.76 -15.40 -0.75
CA SER A 140 -14.38 -15.69 -0.37
C SER A 140 -13.42 -14.64 -0.91
N THR A 141 -12.59 -14.07 -0.06
CA THR A 141 -11.55 -13.11 -0.47
C THR A 141 -10.41 -13.79 -1.24
N HIS A 142 -10.29 -15.11 -1.12
CA HIS A 142 -9.36 -15.89 -1.92
C HIS A 142 -9.69 -15.80 -3.41
N ASP A 143 -10.98 -15.82 -3.75
CA ASP A 143 -11.48 -15.85 -5.14
C ASP A 143 -11.69 -14.46 -5.74
N LEU A 144 -11.57 -13.41 -4.92
CA LEU A 144 -11.79 -12.02 -5.37
C LEU A 144 -10.46 -11.30 -5.61
N PRO A 145 -10.36 -10.51 -6.70
CA PRO A 145 -9.28 -9.54 -6.86
C PRO A 145 -9.26 -8.53 -5.70
N LEU A 146 -8.07 -8.07 -5.28
CA LEU A 146 -7.93 -7.09 -4.19
C LEU A 146 -8.74 -5.81 -4.44
N ALA A 147 -8.76 -5.33 -5.70
CA ALA A 147 -9.57 -4.17 -6.07
C ALA A 147 -11.08 -4.37 -5.79
N MET A 148 -11.60 -5.59 -5.99
CA MET A 148 -12.99 -5.91 -5.69
C MET A 148 -13.24 -6.06 -4.19
N ILE A 149 -12.28 -6.56 -3.43
CA ILE A 149 -12.37 -6.63 -1.97
C ILE A 149 -12.45 -5.21 -1.39
N ARG A 150 -11.54 -4.32 -1.81
CA ARG A 150 -11.55 -2.91 -1.40
C ARG A 150 -12.89 -2.24 -1.74
N LEU A 151 -13.42 -2.50 -2.94
CA LEU A 151 -14.71 -1.99 -3.38
C LEU A 151 -15.88 -2.47 -2.51
N LEU A 152 -15.87 -3.74 -2.08
CA LEU A 152 -16.91 -4.29 -1.21
C LEU A 152 -16.89 -3.67 0.20
N LEU A 153 -15.74 -3.18 0.67
CA LEU A 153 -15.64 -2.46 1.94
C LEU A 153 -16.20 -1.04 1.86
N GLU A 154 -16.24 -0.47 0.67
CA GLU A 154 -16.83 0.85 0.38
C GLU A 154 -18.32 0.72 0.07
N GLY A 155 -19.06 1.84 0.14
CA GLY A 155 -20.45 1.87 -0.27
C GLY A 155 -21.21 3.07 0.28
N LYS A 156 -22.55 3.00 0.20
CA LYS A 156 -23.44 4.07 0.66
C LYS A 156 -23.46 4.11 2.20
N ALA A 157 -23.40 5.32 2.76
CA ALA A 157 -23.57 5.54 4.19
C ALA A 157 -24.78 4.81 4.76
N GLY A 158 -24.61 4.22 5.95
CA GLY A 158 -25.65 3.49 6.66
C GLY A 158 -25.90 2.07 6.16
N THR A 159 -25.29 1.65 5.03
CA THR A 159 -25.33 0.23 4.65
C THR A 159 -24.33 -0.57 5.48
N SER A 160 -24.54 -1.88 5.56
CA SER A 160 -23.64 -2.78 6.30
C SER A 160 -22.85 -3.67 5.35
N VAL A 161 -21.68 -4.10 5.80
CA VAL A 161 -20.90 -5.19 5.22
C VAL A 161 -20.62 -6.22 6.30
N SER A 162 -20.65 -7.50 5.93
CA SER A 162 -20.33 -8.63 6.81
C SER A 162 -18.95 -9.17 6.48
N LEU A 163 -18.11 -9.32 7.47
CA LEU A 163 -16.76 -9.88 7.34
C LEU A 163 -16.68 -11.17 8.14
N ASP A 164 -16.22 -12.24 7.52
CA ASP A 164 -15.86 -13.47 8.22
C ASP A 164 -14.36 -13.43 8.47
N VAL A 165 -13.97 -13.27 9.74
CA VAL A 165 -12.59 -13.01 10.17
C VAL A 165 -12.02 -14.24 10.84
N ILE A 166 -10.85 -14.68 10.42
CA ILE A 166 -10.11 -15.78 11.07
C ILE A 166 -9.48 -15.22 12.33
N VAL A 167 -9.92 -15.74 13.47
CA VAL A 167 -9.40 -15.37 14.79
C VAL A 167 -8.54 -16.51 15.31
N PRO A 168 -7.27 -16.28 15.68
CA PRO A 168 -6.42 -17.33 16.24
C PRO A 168 -7.07 -18.01 17.44
N GLY A 169 -7.01 -19.35 17.46
CA GLY A 169 -7.60 -20.16 18.54
C GLY A 169 -9.09 -20.41 18.44
N LYS A 170 -9.79 -19.95 17.41
CA LYS A 170 -11.17 -20.33 17.08
C LYS A 170 -11.17 -21.27 15.87
N ASP A 171 -12.01 -22.31 15.90
CA ASP A 171 -12.11 -23.30 14.81
C ASP A 171 -12.84 -22.73 13.58
N ASP A 172 -13.81 -21.86 13.81
CA ASP A 172 -14.61 -21.20 12.76
C ASP A 172 -14.34 -19.70 12.71
N PRO A 173 -14.43 -19.05 11.52
CA PRO A 173 -14.35 -17.62 11.37
C PRO A 173 -15.43 -16.89 12.18
N VAL A 174 -15.07 -15.74 12.73
CA VAL A 174 -15.98 -14.89 13.48
C VAL A 174 -16.61 -13.87 12.54
N ASN A 175 -17.96 -13.86 12.51
CA ASN A 175 -18.67 -12.88 11.71
C ASN A 175 -18.71 -11.51 12.42
N LYS A 176 -18.17 -10.49 11.75
CA LYS A 176 -18.19 -9.09 12.20
C LYS A 176 -19.00 -8.26 11.21
N LYS A 177 -20.06 -7.61 11.70
CA LYS A 177 -20.93 -6.74 10.89
C LYS A 177 -20.55 -5.28 11.09
N LEU A 178 -20.08 -4.62 10.04
CA LEU A 178 -19.65 -3.23 10.06
C LEU A 178 -20.64 -2.36 9.29
N GLN A 179 -20.89 -1.16 9.79
CA GLN A 179 -21.71 -0.16 9.10
C GLN A 179 -20.77 0.79 8.32
N ARG A 180 -21.05 0.99 7.03
CA ARG A 180 -20.33 1.97 6.22
C ARG A 180 -20.73 3.37 6.62
N GLY A 181 -19.74 4.25 6.74
CA GLY A 181 -19.96 5.64 7.15
C GLY A 181 -18.70 6.46 7.03
N ALA A 182 -18.82 7.73 7.40
CA ALA A 182 -17.66 8.62 7.45
C ALA A 182 -16.62 8.06 8.43
N VAL A 183 -15.42 7.82 7.92
CA VAL A 183 -14.29 7.37 8.75
C VAL A 183 -13.68 8.60 9.42
N PRO A 184 -13.62 8.65 10.76
CA PRO A 184 -13.00 9.76 11.45
C PRO A 184 -11.50 9.80 11.11
N VAL A 185 -10.98 10.99 10.84
CA VAL A 185 -9.54 11.21 10.71
C VAL A 185 -9.06 11.90 12.00
N PRO A 186 -8.44 11.17 12.92
CA PRO A 186 -7.96 11.74 14.18
C PRO A 186 -7.00 12.91 13.94
N ALA A 187 -6.98 13.89 14.86
CA ALA A 187 -6.02 14.97 14.86
C ALA A 187 -4.59 14.45 14.99
N LEU A 188 -3.60 15.26 14.60
CA LEU A 188 -2.20 14.95 14.88
C LEU A 188 -1.99 14.81 16.40
N ALA A 189 -1.64 13.61 16.84
CA ALA A 189 -1.28 13.43 18.23
C ALA A 189 0.10 14.04 18.49
N THR A 190 0.18 14.96 19.44
CA THR A 190 1.42 15.62 19.85
C THR A 190 1.61 15.44 21.33
N GLN A 191 2.81 15.05 21.76
CA GLN A 191 3.17 14.88 23.15
C GLN A 191 4.62 15.33 23.38
N GLN A 192 4.96 15.63 24.61
CA GLN A 192 6.31 15.96 25.02
C GLN A 192 6.82 14.92 26.01
N TYR A 193 8.03 14.45 25.80
CA TYR A 193 8.72 13.52 26.70
C TYR A 193 10.02 14.12 27.19
N ASP A 194 10.58 13.54 28.24
CA ASP A 194 11.81 13.99 28.87
C ASP A 194 11.77 15.48 29.28
N GLY A 195 10.74 15.81 30.06
CA GLY A 195 10.31 17.19 30.28
C GLY A 195 9.69 17.77 29.01
N THR A 196 10.42 18.66 28.33
CA THR A 196 10.01 19.23 27.06
C THR A 196 11.02 18.95 25.93
N THR A 197 12.03 18.12 26.19
CA THR A 197 13.16 17.94 25.26
C THR A 197 12.79 17.20 23.99
N ILE A 198 11.87 16.23 24.08
CA ILE A 198 11.45 15.38 22.95
C ILE A 198 10.04 15.77 22.50
N LEU A 199 9.93 16.17 21.24
CA LEU A 199 8.64 16.36 20.56
C LEU A 199 8.22 15.01 19.93
N TYR A 200 7.11 14.45 20.40
CA TYR A 200 6.45 13.28 19.81
C TYR A 200 5.35 13.72 18.86
N LEU A 201 5.34 13.12 17.67
CA LEU A 201 4.36 13.36 16.61
C LEU A 201 3.86 12.01 16.10
N LYS A 202 2.54 11.76 16.18
CA LYS A 202 1.90 10.58 15.59
C LYS A 202 0.79 11.02 14.61
N PRO A 203 1.06 11.06 13.30
CA PRO A 203 0.02 11.14 12.29
C PRO A 203 -0.74 9.81 12.22
N VAL A 204 -1.97 9.84 11.75
CA VAL A 204 -2.74 8.64 11.41
C VAL A 204 -2.85 8.48 9.90
N VAL A 205 -2.77 9.61 9.18
CA VAL A 205 -2.77 9.67 7.72
C VAL A 205 -1.75 10.70 7.25
N LEU A 206 -1.23 10.56 6.03
CA LEU A 206 -0.32 11.54 5.42
C LEU A 206 -1.04 12.32 4.32
N THR A 207 -1.96 13.22 4.72
CA THR A 207 -2.55 14.20 3.81
C THR A 207 -1.72 15.48 3.77
N LYS A 208 -2.01 16.35 2.80
CA LYS A 208 -1.37 17.66 2.67
C LYS A 208 -1.52 18.49 3.94
N GLU A 209 -2.71 18.50 4.53
CA GLU A 209 -3.03 19.23 5.76
C GLU A 209 -2.23 18.68 6.94
N ARG A 210 -2.18 17.33 7.07
CA ARG A 210 -1.46 16.65 8.14
C ARG A 210 0.05 16.92 8.08
N VAL A 211 0.64 16.84 6.90
CA VAL A 211 2.06 17.13 6.70
C VAL A 211 2.35 18.61 7.01
N THR A 212 1.44 19.52 6.63
CA THR A 212 1.55 20.94 6.97
C THR A 212 1.51 21.18 8.50
N GLU A 213 0.65 20.46 9.23
CA GLU A 213 0.60 20.51 10.70
C GLU A 213 1.92 19.99 11.31
N ILE A 214 2.45 18.87 10.82
CA ILE A 214 3.74 18.32 11.29
C ILE A 214 4.87 19.33 11.07
N GLU A 215 4.96 19.91 9.86
CA GLU A 215 5.98 20.93 9.58
C GLU A 215 5.84 22.17 10.49
N ALA A 216 4.63 22.59 10.81
CA ALA A 216 4.40 23.70 11.73
C ALA A 216 4.89 23.37 13.16
N GLN A 217 4.64 22.15 13.65
CA GLN A 217 5.16 21.67 14.93
C GLN A 217 6.71 21.66 14.92
N LEU A 218 7.31 21.12 13.86
CA LEU A 218 8.77 21.08 13.72
C LEU A 218 9.40 22.49 13.70
N ARG A 219 8.81 23.45 12.97
CA ARG A 219 9.29 24.85 12.98
C ARG A 219 9.10 25.54 14.34
N GLY A 220 8.11 25.10 15.11
CA GLY A 220 7.82 25.64 16.45
C GLY A 220 8.67 25.04 17.57
N MET A 221 9.30 23.88 17.36
CA MET A 221 9.89 23.05 18.40
C MET A 221 10.90 23.79 19.30
N GLY A 222 11.78 24.61 18.73
CA GLY A 222 12.78 25.35 19.49
C GLY A 222 12.18 26.35 20.50
N ARG A 223 11.06 26.96 20.14
CA ARG A 223 10.34 27.89 21.05
C ARG A 223 9.65 27.16 22.19
N GLN A 224 9.34 25.90 22.01
CA GLN A 224 8.72 25.03 23.02
C GLN A 224 9.75 24.29 23.89
N GLY A 225 11.05 24.50 23.64
CA GLY A 225 12.13 23.82 24.36
C GLY A 225 12.47 22.45 23.80
N ASN A 226 11.83 22.02 22.73
CA ASN A 226 12.10 20.72 22.11
C ASN A 226 13.43 20.75 21.33
N LYS A 227 14.22 19.71 21.48
CA LYS A 227 15.53 19.55 20.84
C LYS A 227 15.65 18.28 20.01
N LYS A 228 14.74 17.33 20.20
CA LYS A 228 14.73 16.01 19.56
C LYS A 228 13.32 15.68 19.06
N VAL A 229 13.22 14.83 18.04
CA VAL A 229 11.94 14.45 17.43
C VAL A 229 11.77 12.95 17.48
N LEU A 230 10.60 12.51 17.93
CA LEU A 230 10.11 11.14 17.81
C LEU A 230 8.89 11.15 16.89
N LEU A 231 9.06 10.60 15.68
CA LEU A 231 7.99 10.49 14.69
C LEU A 231 7.43 9.06 14.72
N ASP A 232 6.17 8.91 15.11
CA ASP A 232 5.51 7.60 15.18
C ASP A 232 4.70 7.37 13.90
N LEU A 233 5.19 6.47 13.04
CA LEU A 233 4.54 6.06 11.78
C LEU A 233 3.85 4.69 11.92
N ARG A 234 3.73 4.13 13.12
CA ARG A 234 3.00 2.88 13.33
C ARG A 234 1.54 3.06 12.93
N ASP A 235 1.01 2.08 12.19
CA ASP A 235 -0.36 2.01 11.69
C ASP A 235 -0.74 3.12 10.69
N VAL A 236 0.25 3.82 10.14
CA VAL A 236 0.06 4.82 9.09
C VAL A 236 0.16 4.13 7.73
N SER A 237 -1.00 3.81 7.16
CA SER A 237 -1.09 3.14 5.85
C SER A 237 -1.87 3.94 4.82
N SER A 238 -2.42 5.08 5.20
CA SER A 238 -3.19 5.95 4.31
C SER A 238 -2.49 7.28 4.10
N GLY A 239 -2.51 7.77 2.88
CA GLY A 239 -1.91 9.05 2.53
C GLY A 239 -1.55 9.12 1.05
N ASP A 240 -1.05 10.28 0.66
CA ASP A 240 -0.54 10.54 -0.68
C ASP A 240 0.99 10.39 -0.66
N GLU A 241 1.54 9.63 -1.60
CA GLU A 241 2.97 9.33 -1.67
C GLU A 241 3.82 10.59 -1.82
N LEU A 242 3.33 11.61 -2.53
CA LEU A 242 4.02 12.91 -2.64
C LEU A 242 4.04 13.64 -1.29
N GLN A 243 3.06 13.42 -0.41
CA GLN A 243 3.10 13.95 0.95
C GLN A 243 4.11 13.16 1.81
N GLY A 244 4.29 11.86 1.56
CA GLY A 244 5.40 11.08 2.12
C GLY A 244 6.76 11.65 1.71
N VAL A 245 6.95 11.94 0.43
CA VAL A 245 8.16 12.62 -0.10
C VAL A 245 8.37 13.97 0.58
N ARG A 246 7.31 14.79 0.69
CA ARG A 246 7.35 16.11 1.35
C ARG A 246 7.74 16.00 2.83
N LEU A 247 7.15 15.06 3.55
CA LEU A 247 7.47 14.85 4.96
C LEU A 247 8.92 14.38 5.14
N ALA A 248 9.41 13.48 4.27
CA ALA A 248 10.81 13.08 4.28
C ALA A 248 11.75 14.27 4.05
N ASN A 249 11.40 15.18 3.12
CA ASN A 249 12.20 16.38 2.84
C ASN A 249 12.29 17.34 4.05
N ALA A 250 11.29 17.35 4.92
CA ALA A 250 11.38 18.15 6.15
C ALA A 250 12.56 17.72 7.05
N PHE A 251 13.03 16.49 6.92
CA PHE A 251 14.14 15.91 7.69
C PHE A 251 15.42 15.67 6.88
N VAL A 252 15.31 15.50 5.56
CA VAL A 252 16.43 15.20 4.65
C VAL A 252 16.77 16.45 3.85
N GLN A 253 18.00 16.97 4.03
CA GLN A 253 18.41 18.24 3.42
C GLN A 253 18.87 18.10 1.97
N SER A 254 19.40 16.95 1.59
CA SER A 254 19.96 16.71 0.26
C SER A 254 19.97 15.23 -0.10
N GLY A 255 20.08 14.94 -1.39
CA GLY A 255 20.11 13.58 -1.93
C GLY A 255 18.73 13.09 -2.37
N THR A 256 18.66 11.84 -2.81
CA THR A 256 17.43 11.21 -3.26
C THR A 256 16.56 10.81 -2.07
N ILE A 257 15.27 11.16 -2.12
CA ILE A 257 14.24 10.74 -1.16
C ILE A 257 13.63 9.42 -1.62
N ALA A 258 13.19 9.38 -2.86
CA ALA A 258 12.59 8.21 -3.48
C ALA A 258 12.70 8.30 -4.99
N SER A 259 12.42 7.22 -5.69
CA SER A 259 12.16 7.24 -7.13
C SER A 259 10.95 6.38 -7.47
N LEU A 260 10.27 6.72 -8.55
CA LEU A 260 9.19 5.94 -9.13
C LEU A 260 9.68 5.44 -10.49
N SER A 261 9.62 4.13 -10.72
CA SER A 261 10.11 3.54 -11.97
C SER A 261 9.36 2.28 -12.35
N GLY A 262 9.29 2.01 -13.65
CA GLY A 262 8.70 0.80 -14.22
C GLY A 262 9.28 0.48 -15.58
N GLN A 263 8.95 -0.70 -16.13
CA GLN A 263 9.52 -1.17 -17.40
C GLN A 263 9.31 -0.19 -18.56
N LYS A 264 8.13 0.41 -18.63
CA LYS A 264 7.75 1.41 -19.66
C LYS A 264 7.33 2.74 -19.05
N PHE A 265 7.38 2.84 -17.72
CA PHE A 265 7.10 4.05 -16.98
C PHE A 265 8.39 4.89 -16.89
N PRO A 266 8.37 6.16 -17.28
CA PRO A 266 9.54 7.03 -17.15
C PRO A 266 9.98 7.10 -15.70
N THR A 267 11.29 7.00 -15.44
CA THR A 267 11.79 7.13 -14.08
C THR A 267 11.64 8.56 -13.61
N GLU A 268 10.91 8.74 -12.52
CA GLU A 268 10.78 10.00 -11.78
C GLU A 268 11.64 9.91 -10.51
N THR A 269 12.49 10.89 -10.27
CA THR A 269 13.34 10.93 -9.08
C THR A 269 12.95 12.12 -8.22
N TYR A 270 12.60 11.84 -6.96
CA TYR A 270 12.29 12.84 -5.96
C TYR A 270 13.54 13.12 -5.13
N THR A 271 14.10 14.31 -5.29
CA THR A 271 15.29 14.76 -4.57
C THR A 271 14.91 15.75 -3.48
N ALA A 272 15.68 15.74 -2.39
CA ALA A 272 15.49 16.71 -1.32
C ALA A 272 15.85 18.12 -1.80
N GLU A 273 14.97 19.06 -1.49
CA GLU A 273 15.12 20.49 -1.78
C GLU A 273 15.48 21.21 -0.47
N ALA A 274 16.59 21.91 -0.46
CA ALA A 274 17.16 22.51 0.77
C ALA A 274 16.23 23.56 1.40
N ASP A 275 15.40 24.24 0.65
CA ASP A 275 14.41 25.22 1.11
C ASP A 275 13.20 24.56 1.83
N LYS A 276 12.97 23.28 1.57
CA LYS A 276 11.92 22.49 2.22
C LYS A 276 12.42 21.76 3.48
N PHE A 277 13.71 21.76 3.71
CA PHE A 277 14.30 21.21 4.92
C PHE A 277 13.89 22.02 6.17
N VAL A 278 13.41 21.34 7.21
CA VAL A 278 12.86 22.01 8.39
C VAL A 278 13.77 21.85 9.62
N THR A 279 14.32 20.67 9.86
CA THR A 279 15.05 20.42 11.11
C THR A 279 16.17 19.38 10.97
N SER A 280 17.31 19.70 11.61
CA SER A 280 18.43 18.76 11.84
C SER A 280 18.39 18.09 13.22
N ALA A 281 17.36 18.34 14.02
CA ALA A 281 17.24 17.78 15.37
C ALA A 281 17.37 16.25 15.36
N PRO A 282 18.00 15.61 16.36
CA PRO A 282 18.05 14.17 16.47
C PRO A 282 16.67 13.55 16.31
N LEU A 283 16.59 12.51 15.46
CA LEU A 283 15.34 11.89 15.02
C LEU A 283 15.37 10.39 15.32
N VAL A 284 14.26 9.88 15.80
CA VAL A 284 13.88 8.47 15.78
C VAL A 284 12.51 8.35 15.15
N VAL A 285 12.30 7.31 14.34
CA VAL A 285 11.02 6.98 13.71
C VAL A 285 10.56 5.63 14.23
N LEU A 286 9.33 5.55 14.71
CA LEU A 286 8.68 4.29 15.05
C LEU A 286 7.99 3.71 13.83
N THR A 287 8.16 2.41 13.58
CA THR A 287 7.52 1.67 12.49
C THR A 287 6.99 0.33 12.97
N ASN A 288 5.95 -0.17 12.32
CA ASN A 288 5.42 -1.51 12.50
C ASN A 288 4.86 -2.06 11.17
N ARG A 289 4.22 -3.22 11.21
CA ARG A 289 3.63 -3.86 10.02
C ARG A 289 2.43 -3.11 9.44
N GLY A 290 1.82 -2.22 10.20
CA GLY A 290 0.79 -1.29 9.73
C GLY A 290 1.35 -0.01 9.09
N THR A 291 2.67 0.19 9.06
CA THR A 291 3.32 1.29 8.33
C THR A 291 3.39 0.92 6.84
N ALA A 292 2.63 1.60 5.97
CA ALA A 292 2.53 1.27 4.55
C ALA A 292 2.52 2.51 3.64
N GLY A 293 2.80 2.32 2.35
CA GLY A 293 2.68 3.33 1.31
C GLY A 293 3.52 4.59 1.55
N ALA A 294 2.87 5.74 1.64
CA ALA A 294 3.51 7.04 1.86
C ALA A 294 4.43 7.06 3.10
N ALA A 295 4.05 6.36 4.18
CA ALA A 295 4.85 6.27 5.40
C ALA A 295 6.14 5.46 5.20
N GLU A 296 6.13 4.48 4.29
CA GLU A 296 7.32 3.70 3.95
C GLU A 296 8.33 4.54 3.16
N ILE A 297 7.85 5.46 2.31
CA ILE A 297 8.72 6.42 1.63
C ILE A 297 9.49 7.27 2.65
N VAL A 298 8.79 7.74 3.70
CA VAL A 298 9.44 8.49 4.80
C VAL A 298 10.48 7.63 5.50
N ALA A 299 10.11 6.41 5.90
CA ALA A 299 10.99 5.49 6.61
C ALA A 299 12.24 5.15 5.79
N ALA A 300 12.06 4.81 4.48
CA ALA A 300 13.15 4.50 3.57
C ALA A 300 14.09 5.70 3.35
N ALA A 301 13.53 6.91 3.19
CA ALA A 301 14.32 8.13 3.01
C ALA A 301 15.16 8.47 4.24
N ILE A 302 14.58 8.38 5.44
CA ILE A 302 15.29 8.64 6.71
C ILE A 302 16.43 7.65 6.90
N LEU A 303 16.18 6.36 6.63
CA LEU A 303 17.18 5.31 6.76
C LEU A 303 18.29 5.47 5.70
N GLY A 304 17.93 5.68 4.43
CA GLY A 304 18.87 5.83 3.32
C GLY A 304 19.76 7.06 3.47
N ALA A 305 19.24 8.17 3.96
CA ALA A 305 19.99 9.38 4.25
C ALA A 305 20.77 9.29 5.58
N LYS A 306 20.66 8.20 6.33
CA LYS A 306 21.24 8.03 7.68
C LYS A 306 20.84 9.18 8.61
N ARG A 307 19.64 9.71 8.43
CA ARG A 307 19.13 10.91 9.11
C ARG A 307 18.66 10.62 10.54
N GLY A 308 18.22 9.41 10.79
CA GLY A 308 17.70 8.97 12.06
C GLY A 308 17.71 7.45 12.17
N ASP A 309 17.33 6.93 13.34
CA ASP A 309 17.10 5.50 13.56
C ASP A 309 15.63 5.16 13.39
N LEU A 310 15.36 3.98 12.85
CA LEU A 310 14.06 3.36 12.87
C LEU A 310 14.00 2.34 14.01
N VAL A 311 12.95 2.39 14.80
CA VAL A 311 12.72 1.51 15.97
C VAL A 311 11.37 0.82 15.81
N GLY A 312 11.26 -0.45 16.18
CA GLY A 312 10.03 -1.22 16.15
C GLY A 312 10.10 -2.45 15.28
N ASP A 313 9.10 -2.69 14.42
CA ASP A 313 9.08 -3.80 13.47
C ASP A 313 9.22 -3.26 12.03
N ARG A 314 9.44 -4.19 11.09
CA ARG A 314 9.48 -3.90 9.64
C ARG A 314 8.16 -3.30 9.18
N THR A 315 8.21 -2.48 8.14
CA THR A 315 7.02 -1.92 7.48
C THR A 315 6.27 -2.99 6.67
N PHE A 316 5.19 -2.61 6.03
CA PHE A 316 4.34 -3.54 5.28
C PHE A 316 4.98 -3.98 3.96
N GLY A 317 5.48 -3.07 3.16
CA GLY A 317 5.99 -3.30 1.81
C GLY A 317 4.94 -3.06 0.73
N GLU A 318 4.31 -1.87 0.71
CA GLU A 318 3.36 -1.42 -0.30
C GLU A 318 3.90 -0.16 -0.99
N GLY A 319 4.03 -0.20 -2.32
CA GLY A 319 4.59 0.94 -3.06
C GLY A 319 4.42 0.78 -4.56
N THR A 320 3.18 0.47 -5.02
CA THR A 320 2.85 0.25 -6.43
C THR A 320 2.02 1.38 -6.99
N VAL A 321 2.12 1.59 -8.30
CA VAL A 321 1.23 2.45 -9.08
C VAL A 321 0.55 1.60 -10.14
N GLN A 322 -0.79 1.55 -10.10
CA GLN A 322 -1.61 0.81 -11.06
C GLN A 322 -2.04 1.70 -12.22
N HIS A 323 -2.18 1.08 -13.38
CA HIS A 323 -2.84 1.65 -14.54
C HIS A 323 -4.00 0.77 -14.98
N THR A 324 -5.15 1.39 -15.20
CA THR A 324 -6.34 0.68 -15.71
C THR A 324 -6.28 0.63 -17.23
N MET A 325 -6.38 -0.56 -17.80
CA MET A 325 -6.37 -0.81 -19.24
C MET A 325 -7.65 -1.50 -19.66
N ASP A 326 -8.41 -0.88 -20.55
CA ASP A 326 -9.62 -1.49 -21.13
C ASP A 326 -9.24 -2.71 -21.97
N MET A 327 -10.02 -3.78 -21.83
CA MET A 327 -9.87 -5.04 -22.57
C MET A 327 -11.10 -5.30 -23.46
N PRO A 328 -10.94 -6.09 -24.53
CA PRO A 328 -12.06 -6.54 -25.34
C PRO A 328 -13.19 -7.17 -24.50
N GLY A 329 -14.42 -7.01 -24.92
CA GLY A 329 -15.58 -7.55 -24.20
C GLY A 329 -16.01 -6.76 -22.97
N GLY A 330 -15.39 -5.60 -22.70
CA GLY A 330 -15.74 -4.72 -21.58
C GLY A 330 -15.06 -5.08 -20.26
N ALA A 331 -14.12 -6.02 -20.27
CA ALA A 331 -13.23 -6.33 -19.16
C ALA A 331 -12.14 -5.27 -19.00
N ALA A 332 -11.31 -5.36 -17.94
CA ALA A 332 -10.16 -4.50 -17.74
C ALA A 332 -9.02 -5.20 -17.01
N LEU A 333 -7.82 -4.65 -17.17
CA LEU A 333 -6.68 -4.93 -16.31
C LEU A 333 -6.45 -3.72 -15.40
N LEU A 334 -6.28 -3.97 -14.12
CA LEU A 334 -5.59 -3.08 -13.20
C LEU A 334 -4.16 -3.65 -13.10
N LEU A 335 -3.19 -2.97 -13.68
CA LEU A 335 -1.84 -3.50 -13.79
C LEU A 335 -0.86 -2.57 -13.07
N THR A 336 -0.01 -3.13 -12.24
CA THR A 336 1.12 -2.41 -11.66
C THR A 336 2.10 -2.03 -12.77
N VAL A 337 2.25 -0.74 -13.03
CA VAL A 337 3.10 -0.20 -14.09
C VAL A 337 4.37 0.46 -13.57
N ALA A 338 4.40 0.84 -12.29
CA ALA A 338 5.56 1.40 -11.63
C ALA A 338 5.59 1.04 -10.14
N LYS A 339 6.77 1.11 -9.54
CA LYS A 339 7.01 0.90 -8.11
C LYS A 339 7.81 2.06 -7.54
N TYR A 340 7.45 2.48 -6.33
CA TYR A 340 8.28 3.38 -5.55
C TYR A 340 9.51 2.64 -5.02
N ASN A 341 10.66 3.27 -5.15
CA ASN A 341 11.94 2.75 -4.67
C ASN A 341 12.50 3.69 -3.60
N GLY A 342 13.17 3.12 -2.62
CA GLY A 342 13.95 3.88 -1.66
C GLY A 342 15.17 4.58 -2.28
N PRO A 343 15.91 5.38 -1.50
CA PRO A 343 17.13 6.05 -1.97
C PRO A 343 18.21 5.09 -2.48
N ASP A 344 18.18 3.83 -2.07
CA ASP A 344 19.10 2.77 -2.51
C ASP A 344 18.68 2.13 -3.86
N GLY A 345 17.60 2.61 -4.47
CA GLY A 345 17.04 2.11 -5.73
C GLY A 345 16.28 0.80 -5.61
N LYS A 346 16.08 0.26 -4.41
CA LYS A 346 15.29 -0.96 -4.23
C LYS A 346 13.81 -0.63 -4.12
N PRO A 347 12.94 -1.45 -4.75
CA PRO A 347 11.50 -1.26 -4.63
C PRO A 347 11.05 -1.47 -3.18
N ILE A 348 10.11 -0.63 -2.72
CA ILE A 348 9.44 -0.79 -1.43
C ILE A 348 8.46 -1.97 -1.50
N GLN A 349 7.78 -2.14 -2.65
CA GLN A 349 6.84 -3.23 -2.86
C GLN A 349 7.48 -4.59 -2.59
N GLU A 350 6.86 -5.36 -1.67
CA GLU A 350 7.33 -6.69 -1.22
C GLU A 350 8.73 -6.71 -0.59
N ASN A 351 9.30 -5.55 -0.35
CA ASN A 351 10.61 -5.38 0.27
C ASN A 351 10.52 -4.33 1.41
N PRO A 352 9.85 -4.69 2.51
CA PRO A 352 9.58 -3.79 3.61
C PRO A 352 10.85 -3.18 4.21
N VAL A 353 10.74 -1.93 4.64
CA VAL A 353 11.83 -1.22 5.32
C VAL A 353 12.05 -1.85 6.70
N LYS A 354 13.28 -2.26 6.98
CA LYS A 354 13.64 -2.89 8.26
C LYS A 354 14.15 -1.84 9.24
N PRO A 355 13.71 -1.88 10.50
CA PRO A 355 14.20 -0.96 11.52
C PRO A 355 15.69 -1.21 11.84
N THR A 356 16.40 -0.16 12.28
CA THR A 356 17.78 -0.27 12.77
C THR A 356 17.82 -0.89 14.18
N VAL A 357 16.74 -0.71 14.94
CA VAL A 357 16.56 -1.31 16.27
C VAL A 357 15.23 -2.06 16.26
N GLN A 358 15.32 -3.38 16.10
CA GLN A 358 14.13 -4.23 16.10
C GLN A 358 13.62 -4.43 17.52
N VAL A 359 12.32 -4.20 17.71
CA VAL A 359 11.56 -4.47 18.93
C VAL A 359 10.30 -5.20 18.55
N ASN A 360 10.31 -6.52 18.75
CA ASN A 360 9.13 -7.33 18.52
C ASN A 360 8.14 -7.13 19.68
N LEU A 361 6.84 -7.20 19.38
CA LEU A 361 5.85 -7.32 20.44
C LEU A 361 6.12 -8.60 21.23
N SER A 362 6.00 -8.54 22.56
CA SER A 362 6.09 -9.74 23.37
C SER A 362 4.90 -10.66 23.09
N ILE A 363 5.06 -11.97 23.29
CA ILE A 363 3.95 -12.93 23.15
C ILE A 363 2.77 -12.53 24.05
N ASP A 364 3.07 -12.04 25.26
CA ASP A 364 2.04 -11.62 26.22
C ASP A 364 1.27 -10.38 25.72
N GLN A 365 1.95 -9.43 25.08
CA GLN A 365 1.30 -8.26 24.43
C GLN A 365 0.43 -8.70 23.26
N PHE A 366 0.95 -9.58 22.39
CA PHE A 366 0.19 -10.13 21.28
C PHE A 366 -1.07 -10.91 21.73
N LEU A 367 -0.96 -11.70 22.81
CA LEU A 367 -2.10 -12.43 23.35
C LEU A 367 -3.08 -11.50 24.09
N ALA A 368 -2.60 -10.46 24.76
CA ALA A 368 -3.45 -9.48 25.44
C ALA A 368 -4.25 -8.61 24.46
N GLU A 369 -3.69 -8.31 23.28
CA GLU A 369 -4.39 -7.62 22.19
C GLU A 369 -5.48 -8.49 21.55
N GLN A 370 -5.38 -9.82 21.62
CA GLN A 370 -6.36 -10.76 21.06
C GLN A 370 -7.46 -11.19 22.02
N ASP A 371 -7.37 -10.89 23.30
CA ASP A 371 -8.36 -11.26 24.29
C ASP A 371 -9.51 -10.26 24.35
N GLU A 372 -10.50 -10.43 23.47
CA GLU A 372 -11.75 -9.63 23.44
C GLU A 372 -12.57 -9.76 24.74
N THR A 373 -12.27 -10.71 25.62
CA THR A 373 -12.98 -10.95 26.87
C THR A 373 -12.34 -10.25 28.09
N ALA A 374 -11.12 -9.78 27.94
CA ALA A 374 -10.44 -9.02 28.98
C ALA A 374 -11.14 -7.65 29.13
N ALA A 375 -12.01 -7.54 30.13
CA ALA A 375 -12.44 -6.25 30.64
C ALA A 375 -11.19 -5.40 30.86
N GLN A 376 -11.05 -4.27 30.15
CA GLN A 376 -9.95 -3.32 30.09
C GLN A 376 -8.72 -3.75 30.91
N PRO A 377 -7.56 -3.99 30.29
CA PRO A 377 -6.38 -4.45 31.04
C PRO A 377 -6.18 -3.51 32.23
N SER A 378 -6.08 -4.08 33.42
CA SER A 378 -5.95 -3.36 34.69
C SER A 378 -4.68 -2.50 34.77
N HIS A 379 -3.83 -2.60 33.75
CA HIS A 379 -2.65 -1.75 33.52
C HIS A 379 -2.60 -1.41 32.02
N PRO A 380 -2.32 -0.14 31.64
CA PRO A 380 -2.03 0.20 30.26
C PRO A 380 -0.88 -0.68 29.80
N ALA A 381 -1.06 -1.37 28.67
CA ALA A 381 0.00 -2.18 28.06
C ALA A 381 1.26 -1.33 27.93
N VAL A 382 2.39 -1.83 28.42
CA VAL A 382 3.67 -1.11 28.34
C VAL A 382 4.05 -1.08 26.85
N ASP A 383 4.13 0.11 26.26
CA ASP A 383 4.59 0.28 24.88
C ASP A 383 6.13 0.16 24.82
N ASP A 384 6.62 -1.08 24.72
CA ASP A 384 8.04 -1.39 24.68
C ASP A 384 8.75 -0.75 23.48
N GLN A 385 8.07 -0.62 22.34
CA GLN A 385 8.61 0.04 21.16
C GLN A 385 8.80 1.54 21.42
N LEU A 386 7.81 2.20 22.02
CA LEU A 386 7.90 3.62 22.39
C LEU A 386 9.00 3.84 23.44
N ASN A 387 9.04 3.01 24.48
CA ASN A 387 10.06 3.10 25.51
C ASN A 387 11.47 2.95 24.92
N LYS A 388 11.66 1.95 24.05
CA LYS A 388 12.94 1.74 23.37
C LYS A 388 13.31 2.92 22.46
N ALA A 389 12.35 3.48 21.73
CA ALA A 389 12.57 4.64 20.89
C ALA A 389 12.99 5.88 21.70
N LEU A 390 12.36 6.10 22.85
CA LEU A 390 12.73 7.16 23.79
C LEU A 390 14.15 6.98 24.32
N ASP A 391 14.54 5.75 24.69
CA ASP A 391 15.89 5.45 25.14
C ASP A 391 16.95 5.71 24.09
N VAL A 392 16.69 5.22 22.84
CA VAL A 392 17.57 5.48 21.69
C VAL A 392 17.71 6.99 21.46
N LEU A 393 16.61 7.73 21.53
CA LEU A 393 16.60 9.17 21.27
C LEU A 393 17.27 9.95 22.39
N LYS A 394 17.10 9.56 23.66
CA LYS A 394 17.81 10.17 24.82
C LYS A 394 19.32 10.05 24.70
N ALA A 395 19.83 8.90 24.21
CA ALA A 395 21.26 8.65 24.03
C ALA A 395 21.90 9.50 22.91
N LYS A 396 21.12 10.06 21.98
CA LYS A 396 21.63 10.96 20.93
C LYS A 396 22.02 12.32 21.53
N GLN A 397 23.18 12.83 21.12
CA GLN A 397 23.58 14.22 21.48
C GLN A 397 22.64 15.22 20.75
N SER A 398 22.33 16.31 21.45
CA SER A 398 21.48 17.39 20.92
C SER A 398 22.24 18.31 20.01
#